data_e5c832d7edd103ef65ad9da0f451bb76
#
_entry.id   e5c832d7edd103ef65ad9da0f451bb76
#
_cell.length_a   1.000
_cell.length_b   1.000
_cell.length_c   1.000
_cell.angle_alpha   90.00
_cell.angle_beta   90.00
_cell.angle_gamma   90.00
#
_symmetry.space_group_name_H-M   'P 1'
#
loop_
_entity.id
_entity.type
_entity.pdbx_description
1 polymer ?
#
loop_
_entity_poly.entity_id
_entity_poly.type
_entity_poly.pdbx_seq_one_letter_code
_entity_poly.pdbx_strand_id
1 'polypeptide(L)'
;RDSTFESKLSNRLFVQLQPWDRDAIVGTVDAGVGLDAHRYYQFRQQDYLTGNMKPVKKESFYVYGAVDGKFKKYFQWNGKLRYVPLGYRQHDLDAEANATLSVYFKEHPVSLTGRFSYSLHEPSYWSQTFSSNHFIWNNSFRKENETRLEVKLTAPTVNAEAAFYQSVLGNRVYYGANAMPSQALHAVSVTGVYARKDFRIGGLHLNHRVLLQWSTDQQVVPVPLVSAYISYFFEFD
;
A
#
# COMPACT_ATOMS: atom_id res chain seq x y z
N ARG A 1 -29.87 -2.84 -14.03
CA ARG A 1 -28.59 -3.40 -13.55
C ARG A 1 -27.48 -2.49 -14.05
N ASP A 2 -26.83 -1.80 -13.13
CA ASP A 2 -25.72 -0.91 -13.46
C ASP A 2 -24.43 -1.74 -13.51
N SER A 3 -23.61 -1.51 -14.52
CA SER A 3 -22.32 -2.19 -14.69
C SER A 3 -21.24 -1.18 -15.03
N THR A 4 -20.12 -1.29 -14.34
CA THR A 4 -18.89 -0.57 -14.64
C THR A 4 -17.79 -1.58 -14.96
N PHE A 5 -16.90 -1.21 -15.87
CA PHE A 5 -15.75 -2.02 -16.22
C PHE A 5 -14.50 -1.15 -16.36
N GLU A 6 -13.39 -1.65 -15.88
CA GLU A 6 -12.08 -1.01 -16.01
C GLU A 6 -11.08 -1.98 -16.63
N SER A 7 -10.28 -1.50 -17.56
CA SER A 7 -9.10 -2.22 -18.04
C SER A 7 -7.86 -1.34 -17.94
N LYS A 8 -6.76 -1.95 -17.52
CA LYS A 8 -5.45 -1.32 -17.43
C LYS A 8 -4.43 -2.09 -18.26
N LEU A 9 -3.72 -1.39 -19.12
CA LEU A 9 -2.53 -1.89 -19.82
C LEU A 9 -1.32 -1.13 -19.27
N SER A 10 -0.34 -1.86 -18.77
CA SER A 10 0.91 -1.30 -18.27
C SER A 10 2.08 -1.84 -19.06
N ASN A 11 2.91 -0.94 -19.61
CA ASN A 11 4.17 -1.28 -20.23
C ASN A 11 5.31 -0.63 -19.45
N ARG A 12 6.41 -1.35 -19.27
CA ARG A 12 7.57 -0.88 -18.52
C ARG A 12 8.86 -1.31 -19.22
N LEU A 13 9.77 -0.38 -19.39
CA LEU A 13 11.14 -0.60 -19.82
C LEU A 13 12.08 -0.19 -18.68
N PHE A 14 13.06 -1.02 -18.36
CA PHE A 14 14.00 -0.73 -17.30
C PHE A 14 15.40 -1.25 -17.61
N VAL A 15 16.37 -0.65 -16.92
CA VAL A 15 17.76 -1.10 -16.87
C VAL A 15 18.08 -1.41 -15.41
N GLN A 16 18.70 -2.54 -15.18
CA GLN A 16 19.20 -2.97 -13.88
C GLN A 16 20.72 -3.04 -13.93
N LEU A 17 21.36 -2.38 -12.99
CA LEU A 17 22.79 -2.44 -12.76
C LEU A 17 23.07 -3.26 -11.51
N GLN A 18 24.00 -4.19 -11.62
CA GLN A 18 24.43 -5.05 -10.53
C GLN A 18 25.96 -5.02 -10.44
N PRO A 19 26.55 -4.76 -9.26
CA PRO A 19 27.98 -4.77 -9.09
C PRO A 19 28.55 -6.19 -9.24
N TRP A 20 29.79 -6.27 -9.69
CA TRP A 20 30.54 -7.54 -9.80
C TRP A 20 30.93 -8.15 -8.45
N ASP A 21 31.10 -7.29 -7.45
CA ASP A 21 31.48 -7.68 -6.10
C ASP A 21 30.23 -8.08 -5.30
N ARG A 22 30.23 -9.30 -4.77
CA ARG A 22 29.15 -9.84 -3.92
C ARG A 22 29.06 -9.16 -2.55
N ASP A 23 30.14 -8.54 -2.10
CA ASP A 23 30.23 -7.85 -0.82
C ASP A 23 29.98 -6.35 -0.96
N ALA A 24 29.63 -5.88 -2.15
CA ALA A 24 29.28 -4.48 -2.38
C ALA A 24 28.12 -4.05 -1.49
N ILE A 25 28.23 -2.85 -0.93
CA ILE A 25 27.20 -2.25 -0.06
C ILE A 25 25.91 -1.98 -0.85
N VAL A 26 26.05 -1.60 -2.14
CA VAL A 26 24.94 -1.46 -3.08
C VAL A 26 24.81 -2.76 -3.85
N GLY A 27 23.65 -3.40 -3.77
CA GLY A 27 23.36 -4.67 -4.44
C GLY A 27 22.85 -4.47 -5.85
N THR A 28 21.75 -3.75 -6.03
CA THR A 28 21.21 -3.44 -7.35
C THR A 28 20.75 -1.98 -7.44
N VAL A 29 20.78 -1.45 -8.65
CA VAL A 29 20.21 -0.16 -8.97
C VAL A 29 19.34 -0.33 -10.22
N ASP A 30 18.06 -0.07 -10.09
CA ASP A 30 17.08 -0.13 -11.17
C ASP A 30 16.63 1.28 -11.55
N ALA A 31 16.55 1.55 -12.83
CA ALA A 31 15.94 2.75 -13.36
C ALA A 31 15.10 2.42 -14.59
N GLY A 32 13.94 3.03 -14.70
CA GLY A 32 13.06 2.73 -15.81
C GLY A 32 11.95 3.74 -16.02
N VAL A 33 11.25 3.51 -17.10
CA VAL A 33 10.11 4.30 -17.56
C VAL A 33 8.94 3.39 -17.85
N GLY A 34 7.74 3.91 -17.75
CA GLY A 34 6.55 3.13 -18.08
C GLY A 34 5.37 3.98 -18.50
N LEU A 35 4.42 3.32 -19.14
CA LEU A 35 3.16 3.88 -19.59
C LEU A 35 2.01 3.05 -19.03
N ASP A 36 1.10 3.70 -18.33
CA ASP A 36 -0.16 3.13 -17.86
C ASP A 36 -1.31 3.69 -18.70
N ALA A 37 -2.04 2.81 -19.39
CA ALA A 37 -3.23 3.16 -20.16
C ALA A 37 -4.46 2.54 -19.51
N HIS A 38 -5.36 3.36 -19.02
CA HIS A 38 -6.63 2.98 -18.41
C HIS A 38 -7.79 3.22 -19.36
N ARG A 39 -8.77 2.33 -19.32
CA ARG A 39 -10.04 2.47 -20.00
C ARG A 39 -11.16 2.22 -19.02
N TYR A 40 -12.02 3.25 -18.82
CA TYR A 40 -13.15 3.22 -17.91
C TYR A 40 -14.45 3.16 -18.72
N TYR A 41 -15.30 2.20 -18.43
CA TYR A 41 -16.58 1.97 -19.10
C TYR A 41 -17.70 2.12 -18.08
N GLN A 42 -18.66 2.97 -18.40
CA GLN A 42 -19.90 3.10 -17.63
C GLN A 42 -21.04 3.50 -18.58
N PHE A 43 -22.25 3.06 -18.30
CA PHE A 43 -23.41 3.55 -18.99
C PHE A 43 -23.80 4.92 -18.42
N ARG A 44 -23.81 5.95 -19.27
CA ARG A 44 -24.35 7.27 -18.97
C ARG A 44 -25.80 7.32 -19.46
N GLN A 45 -26.61 8.24 -18.94
CA GLN A 45 -28.01 8.40 -19.38
C GLN A 45 -28.14 8.55 -20.92
N GLN A 46 -27.17 9.21 -21.54
CA GLN A 46 -27.14 9.37 -23.01
C GLN A 46 -26.85 8.05 -23.75
N ASP A 47 -26.13 7.14 -23.15
CA ASP A 47 -25.74 5.87 -23.75
C ASP A 47 -26.88 4.87 -23.81
N TYR A 48 -27.91 5.00 -22.93
CA TYR A 48 -29.13 4.20 -22.97
C TYR A 48 -29.94 4.42 -24.24
N LEU A 49 -29.89 5.63 -24.81
CA LEU A 49 -30.63 5.96 -26.04
C LEU A 49 -29.88 5.46 -27.28
N THR A 50 -28.59 5.34 -27.26
CA THR A 50 -27.74 4.98 -28.40
C THR A 50 -27.28 3.53 -28.40
N GLY A 51 -27.36 2.85 -27.23
CA GLY A 51 -26.85 1.48 -27.05
C GLY A 51 -25.33 1.35 -27.12
N ASN A 52 -24.61 2.45 -27.24
CA ASN A 52 -23.15 2.47 -27.42
C ASN A 52 -22.43 3.02 -26.18
N MET A 53 -21.70 2.16 -25.50
CA MET A 53 -20.84 2.54 -24.38
C MET A 53 -19.45 2.90 -24.87
N LYS A 54 -19.08 4.18 -24.80
CA LYS A 54 -17.73 4.65 -25.17
C LYS A 54 -16.81 4.68 -23.94
N PRO A 55 -15.61 4.09 -24.02
CA PRO A 55 -14.66 4.16 -22.92
C PRO A 55 -14.07 5.57 -22.77
N VAL A 56 -13.86 5.97 -21.52
CA VAL A 56 -12.99 7.09 -21.20
C VAL A 56 -11.57 6.56 -21.10
N LYS A 57 -10.70 7.05 -21.95
CA LYS A 57 -9.28 6.67 -22.00
C LYS A 57 -8.48 7.66 -21.15
N LYS A 58 -7.59 7.17 -20.33
CA LYS A 58 -6.67 7.94 -19.49
C LYS A 58 -5.29 7.31 -19.57
N GLU A 59 -4.29 8.09 -19.88
CA GLU A 59 -2.91 7.62 -19.99
C GLU A 59 -2.02 8.39 -19.02
N SER A 60 -0.98 7.73 -18.55
CA SER A 60 0.00 8.32 -17.65
C SER A 60 1.37 7.73 -17.93
N PHE A 61 2.35 8.58 -18.13
CA PHE A 61 3.76 8.22 -18.26
C PHE A 61 4.43 8.38 -16.89
N TYR A 62 5.23 7.41 -16.47
CA TYR A 62 5.96 7.45 -15.22
C TYR A 62 7.43 7.10 -15.39
N VAL A 63 8.23 7.62 -14.48
CA VAL A 63 9.62 7.22 -14.27
C VAL A 63 9.74 6.58 -12.90
N TYR A 64 10.65 5.63 -12.75
CA TYR A 64 10.93 5.03 -11.46
C TYR A 64 12.40 4.69 -11.30
N GLY A 65 12.83 4.63 -10.05
CA GLY A 65 14.12 4.11 -9.65
C GLY A 65 13.96 3.26 -8.40
N ALA A 66 14.82 2.26 -8.28
CA ALA A 66 14.93 1.46 -7.07
C ALA A 66 16.40 1.16 -6.79
N VAL A 67 16.73 1.05 -5.53
CA VAL A 67 18.06 0.69 -5.08
C VAL A 67 17.93 -0.24 -3.89
N ASP A 68 18.73 -1.27 -3.84
CA ASP A 68 18.88 -2.12 -2.67
C ASP A 68 20.33 -2.31 -2.32
N GLY A 69 20.57 -2.67 -1.08
CA GLY A 69 21.91 -2.91 -0.60
C GLY A 69 21.93 -3.69 0.70
N LYS A 70 23.13 -4.15 1.03
CA LYS A 70 23.39 -4.86 2.28
C LYS A 70 24.78 -4.53 2.79
N PHE A 71 24.93 -4.56 4.09
CA PHE A 71 26.25 -4.54 4.73
C PHE A 71 26.39 -5.82 5.55
N LYS A 72 27.15 -6.79 5.00
CA LYS A 72 27.29 -8.14 5.52
C LYS A 72 25.91 -8.77 5.79
N LYS A 73 25.75 -9.49 6.90
CA LYS A 73 24.50 -10.07 7.36
C LYS A 73 23.72 -9.20 8.35
N TYR A 74 24.28 -8.04 8.72
CA TYR A 74 23.78 -7.23 9.82
C TYR A 74 22.83 -6.13 9.39
N PHE A 75 23.04 -5.57 8.20
CA PHE A 75 22.24 -4.46 7.73
C PHE A 75 21.81 -4.66 6.28
N GLN A 76 20.50 -4.46 6.02
CA GLN A 76 19.91 -4.50 4.68
C GLN A 76 19.05 -3.27 4.51
N TRP A 77 19.05 -2.71 3.32
CA TRP A 77 18.25 -1.54 3.01
C TRP A 77 17.78 -1.57 1.57
N ASN A 78 16.64 -0.94 1.30
CA ASN A 78 16.16 -0.69 -0.05
C ASN A 78 15.36 0.62 -0.10
N GLY A 79 15.33 1.22 -1.26
CA GLY A 79 14.56 2.41 -1.56
C GLY A 79 13.93 2.31 -2.94
N LYS A 80 12.73 2.84 -3.10
CA LYS A 80 12.00 2.93 -4.37
C LYS A 80 11.36 4.29 -4.50
N LEU A 81 11.40 4.83 -5.70
CA LEU A 81 10.75 6.07 -6.06
C LEU A 81 10.07 5.91 -7.41
N ARG A 82 8.81 6.31 -7.51
CA ARG A 82 8.05 6.39 -8.74
C ARG A 82 7.41 7.77 -8.84
N TYR A 83 7.57 8.43 -9.97
CA TYR A 83 6.99 9.73 -10.24
C TYR A 83 6.30 9.75 -11.60
N VAL A 84 5.16 10.40 -11.69
CA VAL A 84 4.37 10.55 -12.92
C VAL A 84 4.49 11.98 -13.43
N PRO A 85 5.40 12.29 -14.38
CA PRO A 85 5.56 13.63 -14.91
C PRO A 85 4.42 14.06 -15.85
N LEU A 86 3.76 13.11 -16.55
CA LEU A 86 2.81 13.43 -17.60
C LEU A 86 1.56 12.54 -17.57
N GLY A 87 0.43 13.11 -17.96
CA GLY A 87 -0.83 12.39 -18.19
C GLY A 87 -1.86 12.57 -17.09
N TYR A 88 -2.81 11.66 -17.02
CA TYR A 88 -3.97 11.73 -16.11
C TYR A 88 -3.55 11.80 -14.63
N ARG A 89 -2.53 11.03 -14.27
CA ARG A 89 -1.99 10.97 -12.91
C ARG A 89 -0.75 11.84 -12.74
N GLN A 90 -0.65 12.92 -13.52
CA GLN A 90 0.50 13.84 -13.42
C GLN A 90 0.72 14.29 -11.97
N HIS A 91 1.99 14.27 -11.53
CA HIS A 91 2.44 14.54 -10.16
C HIS A 91 2.06 13.48 -9.12
N ASP A 92 1.60 12.30 -9.53
CA ASP A 92 1.57 11.16 -8.60
C ASP A 92 3.00 10.78 -8.22
N LEU A 93 3.20 10.47 -6.94
CA LEU A 93 4.49 10.14 -6.35
C LEU A 93 4.34 8.98 -5.38
N ASP A 94 5.20 7.97 -5.53
CA ASP A 94 5.41 6.91 -4.56
C ASP A 94 6.87 6.91 -4.12
N ALA A 95 7.12 6.96 -2.83
CA ALA A 95 8.44 6.80 -2.25
C ALA A 95 8.37 5.76 -1.12
N GLU A 96 9.27 4.80 -1.13
CA GLU A 96 9.38 3.76 -0.11
C GLU A 96 10.84 3.58 0.27
N ALA A 97 11.13 3.50 1.57
CA ALA A 97 12.43 3.17 2.10
C ALA A 97 12.28 2.16 3.23
N ASN A 98 13.10 1.12 3.21
CA ASN A 98 13.16 0.10 4.24
C ASN A 98 14.60 -0.07 4.70
N ALA A 99 14.79 -0.27 6.00
CA ALA A 99 16.08 -0.59 6.60
C ALA A 99 15.90 -1.66 7.67
N THR A 100 16.70 -2.71 7.61
CA THR A 100 16.68 -3.82 8.57
C THR A 100 18.05 -3.97 9.20
N LEU A 101 18.08 -3.87 10.52
CA LEU A 101 19.24 -4.17 11.35
C LEU A 101 19.02 -5.51 12.02
N SER A 102 19.98 -6.45 11.85
CA SER A 102 19.92 -7.78 12.44
C SER A 102 21.10 -7.97 13.42
N VAL A 103 20.77 -8.38 14.63
CA VAL A 103 21.73 -8.74 15.68
C VAL A 103 21.62 -10.24 15.94
N TYR A 104 22.73 -10.91 16.12
CA TYR A 104 22.80 -12.36 16.30
C TYR A 104 23.22 -12.70 17.71
N PHE A 105 22.36 -13.38 18.45
CA PHE A 105 22.67 -13.94 19.77
C PHE A 105 22.89 -15.45 19.61
N LYS A 106 24.13 -15.91 19.63
CA LYS A 106 24.48 -17.35 19.43
C LYS A 106 23.77 -17.94 18.21
N GLU A 107 23.88 -17.32 17.06
CA GLU A 107 23.26 -17.72 15.78
C GLU A 107 21.74 -17.42 15.65
N HIS A 108 21.08 -16.95 16.70
CA HIS A 108 19.67 -16.59 16.68
C HIS A 108 19.50 -15.12 16.25
N PRO A 109 18.92 -14.84 15.09
CA PRO A 109 18.74 -13.47 14.64
C PRO A 109 17.59 -12.78 15.39
N VAL A 110 17.82 -11.53 15.74
CA VAL A 110 16.78 -10.58 16.12
C VAL A 110 16.92 -9.38 15.20
N SER A 111 15.85 -9.04 14.50
CA SER A 111 15.88 -8.01 13.46
C SER A 111 14.93 -6.87 13.79
N LEU A 112 15.42 -5.65 13.66
CA LEU A 112 14.63 -4.43 13.72
C LEU A 112 14.51 -3.86 12.31
N THR A 113 13.28 -3.75 11.80
CA THR A 113 13.00 -3.20 10.48
C THR A 113 12.25 -1.88 10.63
N GLY A 114 12.81 -0.82 10.08
CA GLY A 114 12.12 0.45 9.86
C GLY A 114 11.63 0.54 8.42
N ARG A 115 10.38 0.96 8.22
CA ARG A 115 9.79 1.23 6.91
C ARG A 115 9.20 2.62 6.92
N PHE A 116 9.52 3.37 5.88
CA PHE A 116 8.91 4.65 5.57
C PHE A 116 8.26 4.55 4.18
N SER A 117 7.04 5.03 4.04
CA SER A 117 6.40 5.21 2.74
C SER A 117 5.66 6.52 2.67
N TYR A 118 5.75 7.15 1.51
CA TYR A 118 4.97 8.32 1.13
C TYR A 118 4.31 8.07 -0.21
N SER A 119 3.02 8.34 -0.29
CA SER A 119 2.26 8.29 -1.53
C SER A 119 1.44 9.56 -1.74
N LEU A 120 1.39 10.02 -2.97
CA LEU A 120 0.54 11.11 -3.44
C LEU A 120 -0.13 10.64 -4.74
N HIS A 121 -1.45 10.48 -4.70
CA HIS A 121 -2.18 9.87 -5.81
C HIS A 121 -3.41 10.67 -6.22
N GLU A 122 -3.69 10.67 -7.51
CA GLU A 122 -4.99 11.05 -8.03
C GLU A 122 -6.06 10.11 -7.43
N PRO A 123 -7.17 10.63 -6.88
CA PRO A 123 -8.28 9.81 -6.41
C PRO A 123 -8.82 8.88 -7.50
N SER A 124 -9.46 7.80 -7.08
CA SER A 124 -10.06 6.84 -7.99
C SER A 124 -10.95 7.53 -9.03
N TYR A 125 -10.89 7.10 -10.28
CA TYR A 125 -11.78 7.60 -11.34
C TYR A 125 -13.27 7.50 -10.91
N TRP A 126 -13.63 6.41 -10.27
CA TRP A 126 -15.02 6.15 -9.86
C TRP A 126 -15.49 7.03 -8.70
N SER A 127 -14.61 7.50 -7.85
CA SER A 127 -14.93 8.48 -6.82
C SER A 127 -15.07 9.89 -7.39
N GLN A 128 -14.40 10.17 -8.52
CA GLN A 128 -14.48 11.45 -9.20
C GLN A 128 -15.68 11.51 -10.15
N THR A 129 -15.90 10.47 -10.96
CA THR A 129 -16.95 10.49 -11.98
C THR A 129 -17.68 9.16 -11.99
N PHE A 130 -18.99 9.20 -11.74
CA PHE A 130 -19.85 8.03 -11.76
C PHE A 130 -21.24 8.39 -12.22
N SER A 131 -21.87 7.49 -12.98
CA SER A 131 -23.24 7.64 -13.43
C SER A 131 -23.94 6.30 -13.45
N SER A 132 -25.03 6.20 -12.72
CA SER A 132 -25.93 5.05 -12.67
C SER A 132 -27.37 5.51 -12.60
N ASN A 133 -28.31 4.57 -12.50
CA ASN A 133 -29.76 4.91 -12.34
C ASN A 133 -30.07 5.56 -10.97
N HIS A 134 -29.22 5.29 -9.95
CA HIS A 134 -29.48 5.73 -8.58
C HIS A 134 -28.52 6.82 -8.12
N PHE A 135 -27.31 6.83 -8.65
CA PHE A 135 -26.23 7.73 -8.21
C PHE A 135 -25.55 8.38 -9.40
N ILE A 136 -25.42 9.68 -9.35
CA ILE A 136 -24.65 10.47 -10.30
C ILE A 136 -23.80 11.47 -9.54
N TRP A 137 -22.49 11.45 -9.80
CA TRP A 137 -21.58 12.47 -9.30
C TRP A 137 -20.47 12.80 -10.30
N ASN A 138 -20.00 14.03 -10.20
CA ASN A 138 -18.85 14.53 -10.94
C ASN A 138 -18.08 15.46 -10.00
N ASN A 139 -17.09 14.90 -9.33
CA ASN A 139 -16.30 15.57 -8.31
C ASN A 139 -14.94 16.03 -8.88
N SER A 140 -14.33 17.01 -8.21
CA SER A 140 -12.97 17.47 -8.48
C SER A 140 -12.17 17.41 -7.19
N PHE A 141 -11.90 16.21 -6.73
CA PHE A 141 -11.14 15.98 -5.51
C PHE A 141 -9.65 16.30 -5.69
N ARG A 142 -9.02 16.77 -4.62
CA ARG A 142 -7.57 16.95 -4.56
C ARG A 142 -6.90 15.60 -4.44
N LYS A 143 -5.62 15.53 -4.81
CA LYS A 143 -4.79 14.33 -4.62
C LYS A 143 -4.80 13.90 -3.16
N GLU A 144 -4.98 12.59 -2.96
CA GLU A 144 -4.82 11.95 -1.67
C GLU A 144 -3.34 11.77 -1.38
N ASN A 145 -2.93 11.98 -0.13
CA ASN A 145 -1.58 11.64 0.30
C ASN A 145 -1.61 10.75 1.54
N GLU A 146 -0.64 9.87 1.63
CA GLU A 146 -0.40 9.07 2.82
C GLU A 146 1.09 9.08 3.15
N THR A 147 1.40 9.36 4.41
CA THR A 147 2.73 9.15 4.98
C THR A 147 2.62 8.05 6.02
N ARG A 148 3.39 6.96 5.87
CA ARG A 148 3.39 5.85 6.82
C ARG A 148 4.79 5.58 7.33
N LEU A 149 4.91 5.46 8.63
CA LEU A 149 6.08 4.97 9.33
C LEU A 149 5.73 3.66 10.05
N GLU A 150 6.58 2.66 9.91
CA GLU A 150 6.43 1.37 10.60
C GLU A 150 7.79 0.95 11.17
N VAL A 151 7.76 0.46 12.40
CA VAL A 151 8.91 -0.17 13.06
C VAL A 151 8.49 -1.56 13.50
N LYS A 152 9.23 -2.58 13.05
CA LYS A 152 8.94 -3.99 13.34
C LYS A 152 10.15 -4.69 13.94
N LEU A 153 9.94 -5.34 15.07
CA LEU A 153 10.88 -6.25 15.72
C LEU A 153 10.47 -7.69 15.40
N THR A 154 11.42 -8.49 14.93
CA THR A 154 11.20 -9.90 14.59
C THR A 154 12.24 -10.78 15.26
N ALA A 155 11.81 -11.82 15.96
CA ALA A 155 12.66 -12.81 16.59
C ALA A 155 12.20 -14.22 16.12
N PRO A 156 12.69 -14.72 14.96
CA PRO A 156 12.22 -15.95 14.33
C PRO A 156 12.40 -17.19 15.22
N THR A 157 13.49 -17.27 15.94
CA THR A 157 13.80 -18.43 16.81
C THR A 157 12.76 -18.67 17.89
N VAL A 158 12.14 -17.60 18.36
CA VAL A 158 11.08 -17.69 19.38
C VAL A 158 9.69 -17.44 18.77
N ASN A 159 9.58 -17.39 17.43
CA ASN A 159 8.34 -17.14 16.69
C ASN A 159 7.58 -15.91 17.24
N ALA A 160 8.30 -14.80 17.44
CA ALA A 160 7.74 -13.57 17.97
C ALA A 160 7.97 -12.40 17.03
N GLU A 161 6.93 -11.58 16.88
CA GLU A 161 6.96 -10.31 16.15
C GLU A 161 6.21 -9.24 16.93
N ALA A 162 6.71 -8.03 16.90
CA ALA A 162 5.99 -6.85 17.37
C ALA A 162 6.21 -5.72 16.39
N ALA A 163 5.19 -4.94 16.13
CA ALA A 163 5.27 -3.80 15.24
C ALA A 163 4.45 -2.63 15.78
N PHE A 164 4.93 -1.44 15.50
CA PHE A 164 4.22 -0.18 15.66
C PHE A 164 4.16 0.50 14.31
N TYR A 165 3.02 1.07 13.96
CA TYR A 165 2.91 1.91 12.78
C TYR A 165 2.06 3.15 13.04
N GLN A 166 2.34 4.18 12.26
CA GLN A 166 1.53 5.38 12.16
C GLN A 166 1.41 5.77 10.70
N SER A 167 0.16 5.97 10.25
CA SER A 167 -0.18 6.54 8.94
C SER A 167 -0.87 7.88 9.15
N VAL A 168 -0.48 8.87 8.36
CA VAL A 168 -1.15 10.17 8.27
C VAL A 168 -1.70 10.31 6.84
N LEU A 169 -3.03 10.42 6.73
CA LEU A 169 -3.75 10.50 5.47
C LEU A 169 -4.28 11.91 5.28
N GLY A 170 -3.88 12.57 4.22
CA GLY A 170 -4.40 13.88 3.83
C GLY A 170 -5.33 13.78 2.63
N ASN A 171 -6.36 14.61 2.61
CA ASN A 171 -7.36 14.65 1.55
C ASN A 171 -8.03 13.29 1.26
N ARG A 172 -8.23 12.45 2.28
CA ARG A 172 -8.77 11.10 2.11
C ARG A 172 -10.18 11.15 1.54
N VAL A 173 -10.42 10.42 0.45
CA VAL A 173 -11.76 10.23 -0.09
C VAL A 173 -12.44 9.09 0.66
N TYR A 174 -13.69 9.32 1.08
CA TYR A 174 -14.51 8.35 1.81
C TYR A 174 -15.98 8.43 1.35
N TYR A 175 -16.74 7.42 1.66
CA TYR A 175 -18.18 7.39 1.36
C TYR A 175 -18.97 7.74 2.61
N GLY A 176 -19.74 8.82 2.54
CA GLY A 176 -20.61 9.27 3.63
C GLY A 176 -21.84 8.38 3.81
N ALA A 177 -22.67 8.69 4.81
CA ALA A 177 -23.91 7.96 5.10
C ALA A 177 -24.94 7.99 3.93
N ASN A 178 -24.81 8.94 3.02
CA ASN A 178 -25.61 9.06 1.80
C ASN A 178 -25.06 8.20 0.63
N ALA A 179 -24.07 7.36 0.88
CA ALA A 179 -23.33 6.57 -0.12
C ALA A 179 -22.67 7.39 -1.23
N MET A 180 -22.49 8.71 -1.03
CA MET A 180 -21.79 9.59 -1.96
C MET A 180 -20.33 9.77 -1.54
N PRO A 181 -19.39 9.85 -2.50
CA PRO A 181 -18.00 10.13 -2.19
C PRO A 181 -17.84 11.58 -1.70
N SER A 182 -17.07 11.73 -0.66
CA SER A 182 -16.67 13.00 -0.05
C SER A 182 -15.18 12.98 0.23
N GLN A 183 -14.58 14.14 0.42
CA GLN A 183 -13.16 14.27 0.73
C GLN A 183 -12.95 14.95 2.08
N ALA A 184 -12.15 14.35 2.94
CA ALA A 184 -11.78 14.95 4.22
C ALA A 184 -10.90 16.18 3.99
N LEU A 185 -11.24 17.29 4.67
CA LEU A 185 -10.50 18.54 4.58
C LEU A 185 -9.36 18.65 5.62
N HIS A 186 -9.25 17.67 6.49
CA HIS A 186 -8.23 17.58 7.53
C HIS A 186 -7.46 16.27 7.40
N ALA A 187 -6.27 16.23 7.98
CA ALA A 187 -5.47 15.02 8.03
C ALA A 187 -6.04 14.03 9.07
N VAL A 188 -6.17 12.76 8.68
CA VAL A 188 -6.58 11.67 9.55
C VAL A 188 -5.37 10.82 9.88
N SER A 189 -5.13 10.58 11.17
CA SER A 189 -4.03 9.73 11.63
C SER A 189 -4.57 8.38 12.08
N VAL A 190 -3.92 7.32 11.61
CA VAL A 190 -4.17 5.94 12.06
C VAL A 190 -2.89 5.42 12.71
N THR A 191 -3.02 4.99 13.95
CA THR A 191 -1.91 4.39 14.71
C THR A 191 -2.26 2.96 15.07
N GLY A 192 -1.29 2.06 15.01
CA GLY A 192 -1.51 0.67 15.39
C GLY A 192 -0.31 0.01 16.02
N VAL A 193 -0.60 -0.96 16.89
CA VAL A 193 0.38 -1.85 17.52
C VAL A 193 -0.02 -3.28 17.21
N TYR A 194 0.90 -4.04 16.68
CA TYR A 194 0.73 -5.44 16.34
C TYR A 194 1.66 -6.30 17.16
N ALA A 195 1.17 -7.43 17.63
CA ALA A 195 1.98 -8.46 18.28
C ALA A 195 1.57 -9.85 17.78
N ARG A 196 2.57 -10.67 17.50
CA ARG A 196 2.41 -12.09 17.19
C ARG A 196 3.33 -12.91 18.07
N LYS A 197 2.80 -14.01 18.60
CA LYS A 197 3.58 -15.01 19.31
C LYS A 197 2.99 -16.40 19.04
N ASP A 198 3.82 -17.29 18.56
CA ASP A 198 3.47 -18.69 18.37
C ASP A 198 4.24 -19.52 19.43
N PHE A 199 3.51 -20.31 20.22
CA PHE A 199 4.07 -21.24 21.20
C PHE A 199 3.93 -22.65 20.65
N ARG A 200 4.94 -23.49 20.91
CA ARG A 200 4.90 -24.92 20.62
C ARG A 200 5.33 -25.68 21.86
N ILE A 201 4.46 -26.55 22.35
CA ILE A 201 4.70 -27.39 23.54
C ILE A 201 4.41 -28.84 23.13
N GLY A 202 5.46 -29.59 22.74
CA GLY A 202 5.28 -30.89 22.11
C GLY A 202 4.49 -30.75 20.80
N GLY A 203 3.41 -31.52 20.67
CA GLY A 203 2.48 -31.43 19.53
C GLY A 203 1.45 -30.30 19.63
N LEU A 204 1.37 -29.57 20.74
CA LEU A 204 0.41 -28.47 20.92
C LEU A 204 0.96 -27.16 20.35
N HIS A 205 0.19 -26.55 19.46
CA HIS A 205 0.48 -25.25 18.83
C HIS A 205 -0.53 -24.21 19.31
N LEU A 206 -0.03 -23.06 19.78
CA LEU A 206 -0.82 -21.92 20.27
C LEU A 206 -0.38 -20.68 19.51
N ASN A 207 -1.18 -20.26 18.52
CA ASN A 207 -0.86 -19.12 17.67
C ASN A 207 -1.70 -17.91 18.10
N HIS A 208 -1.03 -16.82 18.44
CA HIS A 208 -1.66 -15.58 18.88
C HIS A 208 -1.22 -14.43 17.98
N ARG A 209 -2.19 -13.67 17.48
CA ARG A 209 -1.97 -12.42 16.76
C ARG A 209 -2.96 -11.39 17.28
N VAL A 210 -2.47 -10.25 17.68
CA VAL A 210 -3.29 -9.15 18.18
C VAL A 210 -2.87 -7.87 17.49
N LEU A 211 -3.84 -7.13 17.00
CA LEU A 211 -3.69 -5.79 16.45
C LEU A 211 -4.59 -4.85 17.26
N LEU A 212 -3.99 -3.83 17.82
CA LEU A 212 -4.67 -2.69 18.41
C LEU A 212 -4.46 -1.50 17.50
N GLN A 213 -5.54 -0.82 17.12
CA GLN A 213 -5.44 0.32 16.23
C GLN A 213 -6.52 1.35 16.51
N TRP A 214 -6.24 2.61 16.23
CA TRP A 214 -7.19 3.69 16.36
C TRP A 214 -6.98 4.76 15.30
N SER A 215 -8.06 5.38 14.89
CA SER A 215 -8.11 6.49 13.95
C SER A 215 -8.53 7.76 14.69
N THR A 216 -7.98 8.89 14.29
CA THR A 216 -8.43 10.19 14.80
C THR A 216 -9.78 10.62 14.25
N ASP A 217 -10.23 9.97 13.13
CA ASP A 217 -11.56 10.18 12.57
C ASP A 217 -12.10 8.84 12.05
N GLN A 218 -13.00 8.24 12.84
CA GLN A 218 -13.62 6.95 12.53
C GLN A 218 -14.71 7.05 11.43
N GLN A 219 -15.16 8.23 11.08
CA GLN A 219 -16.11 8.40 9.97
C GLN A 219 -15.40 8.37 8.62
N VAL A 220 -14.19 8.91 8.56
CA VAL A 220 -13.36 8.95 7.36
C VAL A 220 -12.60 7.64 7.17
N VAL A 221 -11.95 7.14 8.24
CA VAL A 221 -11.18 5.89 8.23
C VAL A 221 -11.62 5.02 9.40
N PRO A 222 -12.67 4.21 9.23
CA PRO A 222 -13.13 3.30 10.27
C PRO A 222 -12.15 2.15 10.47
N VAL A 223 -11.63 1.99 11.67
CA VAL A 223 -10.76 0.89 12.05
C VAL A 223 -11.28 0.22 13.33
N PRO A 224 -11.29 -1.12 13.41
CA PRO A 224 -11.63 -1.79 14.66
C PRO A 224 -10.53 -1.54 15.69
N LEU A 225 -10.92 -1.22 16.94
CA LEU A 225 -9.96 -0.96 18.01
C LEU A 225 -9.08 -2.19 18.30
N VAL A 226 -9.68 -3.37 18.24
CA VAL A 226 -9.00 -4.64 18.51
C VAL A 226 -9.35 -5.63 17.42
N SER A 227 -8.32 -6.25 16.84
CA SER A 227 -8.44 -7.43 15.99
C SER A 227 -7.55 -8.52 16.55
N ALA A 228 -8.10 -9.70 16.81
CA ALA A 228 -7.35 -10.83 17.35
C ALA A 228 -7.59 -12.09 16.50
N TYR A 229 -6.53 -12.83 16.28
CA TYR A 229 -6.56 -14.18 15.75
C TYR A 229 -5.90 -15.11 16.73
N ILE A 230 -6.65 -16.11 17.18
CA ILE A 230 -6.20 -17.12 18.13
C ILE A 230 -6.50 -18.48 17.52
N SER A 231 -5.48 -19.34 17.41
CA SER A 231 -5.63 -20.69 16.88
C SER A 231 -4.88 -21.67 17.74
N TYR A 232 -5.58 -22.70 18.19
CA TYR A 232 -5.02 -23.80 18.97
C TYR A 232 -5.26 -25.10 18.22
N PHE A 233 -4.21 -25.84 17.99
CA PHE A 233 -4.30 -27.15 17.35
C PHE A 233 -3.23 -28.10 17.89
N PHE A 234 -3.49 -29.40 17.73
CA PHE A 234 -2.57 -30.45 18.11
C PHE A 234 -2.14 -31.22 16.86
N GLU A 235 -0.82 -31.38 16.69
CA GLU A 235 -0.20 -32.16 15.64
C GLU A 235 0.17 -33.53 16.20
N PHE A 236 -0.37 -34.59 15.60
CA PHE A 236 -0.06 -35.98 15.95
C PHE A 236 1.00 -36.48 14.95
N ASP A 237 2.07 -37.08 15.46
CA ASP A 237 3.10 -37.80 14.69
C ASP A 237 2.61 -39.21 14.33
#